data_320697f1a701ba54a880f762cafa0680
#
_entry.id   320697f1a701ba54a880f762cafa0680
#
_cell.length_a   1.000
_cell.length_b   1.000
_cell.length_c   1.000
_cell.angle_alpha   90.00
_cell.angle_beta   90.00
_cell.angle_gamma   90.00
#
_symmetry.space_group_name_H-M   'P 1'
#
loop_
_entity.id
_entity.type
_entity.pdbx_description
1 polymer ?
#
loop_
_entity_poly.entity_id
_entity_poly.type
_entity_poly.pdbx_seq_one_letter_code
_entity_poly.pdbx_strand_id
1 'polypeptide(L)'
;MKEYRVKRHKLQTVHSTNSYLKELNGGDASFNMELATAEFQTAGRGQKGNSWESDEGANLLFSILLHPTYVQASKQFCISQAIALAVVDALKEIVHDPSIAEPFTVKWPNDIYWGSKKIAGILIENELYGSTINDCIIGVGLNVNQQLFKSDAPNPISLYNILGVEVDREELLNTVIRNFIRNIIMIAAAPQWLPAILSDHCRKFLQYQGFHRS
;
A
#
# COMPACT_ATOMS: atom_id res chain seq x y z
N MET A 1 18.45 -7.61 -17.34
CA MET A 1 17.31 -7.91 -16.42
C MET A 1 16.06 -7.99 -17.27
N LYS A 2 15.20 -9.02 -17.08
CA LYS A 2 13.88 -9.01 -17.72
C LYS A 2 13.12 -7.78 -17.23
N GLU A 3 12.52 -7.04 -18.16
CA GLU A 3 11.67 -5.89 -17.85
C GLU A 3 10.48 -6.33 -16.99
N TYR A 4 10.21 -5.62 -15.89
CA TYR A 4 9.06 -5.92 -15.03
C TYR A 4 7.81 -5.30 -15.64
N ARG A 5 6.95 -6.12 -16.23
CA ARG A 5 5.76 -5.67 -16.99
C ARG A 5 4.56 -5.49 -16.07
N VAL A 6 3.97 -4.29 -16.14
CA VAL A 6 2.79 -3.90 -15.36
C VAL A 6 1.63 -3.61 -16.32
N LYS A 7 0.51 -4.33 -16.15
CA LYS A 7 -0.75 -4.02 -16.85
C LYS A 7 -1.56 -3.05 -15.97
N ARG A 8 -2.00 -1.94 -16.56
CA ARG A 8 -2.73 -0.90 -15.82
C ARG A 8 -4.19 -0.84 -16.24
N HIS A 9 -5.09 -0.80 -15.26
CA HIS A 9 -6.53 -0.60 -15.39
C HIS A 9 -6.89 0.72 -14.72
N LYS A 10 -7.33 1.71 -15.51
CA LYS A 10 -7.80 3.00 -15.00
C LYS A 10 -9.32 3.02 -15.01
N LEU A 11 -9.93 3.15 -13.84
CA LEU A 11 -11.38 3.08 -13.64
C LEU A 11 -11.88 4.43 -13.11
N GLN A 12 -13.01 4.92 -13.65
CA GLN A 12 -13.62 6.12 -13.11
C GLN A 12 -14.31 5.81 -11.78
N THR A 13 -15.23 4.85 -11.80
CA THR A 13 -15.96 4.39 -10.63
C THR A 13 -15.99 2.87 -10.61
N VAL A 14 -15.77 2.28 -9.43
CA VAL A 14 -15.82 0.84 -9.20
C VAL A 14 -16.36 0.55 -7.80
N HIS A 15 -16.86 -0.66 -7.57
CA HIS A 15 -17.28 -1.08 -6.23
C HIS A 15 -16.08 -1.07 -5.26
N SER A 16 -15.01 -1.78 -5.65
CA SER A 16 -13.71 -1.81 -4.96
C SER A 16 -12.64 -2.26 -5.96
N THR A 17 -11.46 -1.63 -5.95
CA THR A 17 -10.33 -2.03 -6.80
C THR A 17 -9.83 -3.45 -6.48
N ASN A 18 -9.89 -3.89 -5.21
CA ASN A 18 -9.61 -5.28 -4.84
C ASN A 18 -10.61 -6.25 -5.47
N SER A 19 -11.91 -5.95 -5.39
CA SER A 19 -12.96 -6.80 -5.97
C SER A 19 -12.82 -6.87 -7.49
N TYR A 20 -12.53 -5.75 -8.14
CA TYR A 20 -12.28 -5.71 -9.58
C TYR A 20 -11.14 -6.65 -10.01
N LEU A 21 -9.98 -6.59 -9.33
CA LEU A 21 -8.87 -7.49 -9.66
C LEU A 21 -9.18 -8.96 -9.35
N LYS A 22 -9.95 -9.22 -8.31
CA LYS A 22 -10.39 -10.58 -7.97
C LYS A 22 -11.30 -11.18 -9.06
N GLU A 23 -12.17 -10.37 -9.66
CA GLU A 23 -13.06 -10.79 -10.75
C GLU A 23 -12.32 -11.09 -12.06
N LEU A 24 -11.07 -10.61 -12.25
CA LEU A 24 -10.22 -10.97 -13.38
C LEU A 24 -9.77 -12.45 -13.35
N ASN A 25 -10.02 -13.15 -12.22
CA ASN A 25 -9.78 -14.58 -12.05
C ASN A 25 -8.36 -15.03 -12.46
N GLY A 26 -7.37 -14.47 -11.79
CA GLY A 26 -5.95 -14.77 -12.03
C GLY A 26 -5.26 -13.84 -13.03
N GLY A 27 -5.99 -12.90 -13.64
CA GLY A 27 -5.40 -11.86 -14.48
C GLY A 27 -4.71 -12.39 -15.76
N ASP A 28 -3.74 -11.64 -16.26
CA ASP A 28 -3.00 -11.94 -17.49
C ASP A 28 -1.56 -12.36 -17.15
N ALA A 29 -1.28 -13.66 -17.24
CA ALA A 29 0.03 -14.26 -16.94
C ALA A 29 1.19 -13.72 -17.82
N SER A 30 0.91 -12.94 -18.87
CA SER A 30 1.94 -12.27 -19.66
C SER A 30 2.55 -11.04 -18.95
N PHE A 31 1.94 -10.58 -17.87
CA PHE A 31 2.42 -9.49 -17.01
C PHE A 31 2.93 -10.01 -15.66
N ASN A 32 3.86 -9.28 -15.05
CA ASN A 32 4.37 -9.61 -13.72
C ASN A 32 3.42 -9.14 -12.62
N MET A 33 2.61 -8.11 -12.92
CA MET A 33 1.64 -7.55 -12.01
C MET A 33 0.53 -6.83 -12.79
N GLU A 34 -0.68 -6.80 -12.23
CA GLU A 34 -1.75 -5.93 -12.67
C GLU A 34 -2.04 -4.86 -11.61
N LEU A 35 -2.24 -3.63 -12.06
CA LEU A 35 -2.51 -2.46 -11.23
C LEU A 35 -3.86 -1.86 -11.62
N ALA A 36 -4.84 -1.89 -10.72
CA ALA A 36 -6.11 -1.20 -10.88
C ALA A 36 -6.12 0.09 -10.04
N THR A 37 -6.53 1.20 -10.66
CA THR A 37 -6.75 2.49 -10.01
C THR A 37 -8.17 2.94 -10.21
N ALA A 38 -8.76 3.67 -9.25
CA ALA A 38 -10.09 4.24 -9.38
C ALA A 38 -10.12 5.69 -8.88
N GLU A 39 -10.89 6.54 -9.56
CA GLU A 39 -11.18 7.89 -9.07
C GLU A 39 -12.16 7.83 -7.88
N PHE A 40 -13.12 6.86 -7.90
CA PHE A 40 -14.07 6.66 -6.82
C PHE A 40 -14.38 5.18 -6.59
N GLN A 41 -14.53 4.79 -5.31
CA GLN A 41 -15.03 3.49 -4.90
C GLN A 41 -16.38 3.61 -4.19
N THR A 42 -17.44 2.93 -4.69
CA THR A 42 -18.76 2.95 -4.07
C THR A 42 -18.86 2.13 -2.78
N ALA A 43 -17.94 1.18 -2.59
CA ALA A 43 -17.82 0.37 -1.37
C ALA A 43 -16.35 0.07 -1.06
N GLY A 44 -15.57 1.12 -0.83
CA GLY A 44 -14.18 1.01 -0.37
C GLY A 44 -14.10 0.18 0.92
N ARG A 45 -13.22 -0.83 0.94
CA ARG A 45 -13.09 -1.77 2.07
C ARG A 45 -11.82 -1.52 2.86
N GLY A 46 -11.94 -1.61 4.19
CA GLY A 46 -10.85 -1.73 5.13
C GLY A 46 -10.79 -3.11 5.78
N GLN A 47 -9.95 -3.30 6.79
CA GLN A 47 -9.92 -4.54 7.57
C GLN A 47 -11.15 -4.70 8.48
N LYS A 48 -11.54 -5.97 8.73
CA LYS A 48 -12.58 -6.36 9.72
C LYS A 48 -13.92 -5.65 9.50
N GLY A 49 -14.33 -5.43 8.25
CA GLY A 49 -15.63 -4.83 7.93
C GLY A 49 -15.65 -3.30 7.98
N ASN A 50 -14.53 -2.65 8.23
CA ASN A 50 -14.43 -1.19 8.12
C ASN A 50 -14.51 -0.75 6.66
N SER A 51 -15.08 0.44 6.41
CA SER A 51 -15.07 1.11 5.12
C SER A 51 -13.84 2.03 4.96
N TRP A 52 -13.49 2.32 3.72
CA TRP A 52 -12.52 3.35 3.38
C TRP A 52 -13.25 4.54 2.75
N GLU A 53 -13.16 5.71 3.40
CA GLU A 53 -13.72 6.97 2.88
C GLU A 53 -12.77 7.62 1.89
N SER A 54 -13.30 8.14 0.79
CA SER A 54 -12.56 8.96 -0.17
C SER A 54 -13.52 9.82 -0.98
N ASP A 55 -13.26 11.11 -1.07
CA ASP A 55 -13.92 11.97 -2.06
C ASP A 55 -13.41 11.60 -3.46
N GLU A 56 -14.28 11.75 -4.48
CA GLU A 56 -13.94 11.43 -5.89
C GLU A 56 -12.75 12.26 -6.35
N GLY A 57 -11.76 11.60 -6.96
CA GLY A 57 -10.60 12.25 -7.52
C GLY A 57 -9.61 12.83 -6.51
N ALA A 58 -9.86 12.75 -5.21
CA ALA A 58 -9.01 13.38 -4.20
C ALA A 58 -7.83 12.51 -3.76
N ASN A 59 -7.98 11.21 -3.73
CA ASN A 59 -7.04 10.28 -3.11
C ASN A 59 -6.48 9.26 -4.11
N LEU A 60 -5.49 8.48 -3.71
CA LEU A 60 -5.04 7.30 -4.43
C LEU A 60 -5.79 6.08 -3.89
N LEU A 61 -6.63 5.51 -4.76
CA LEU A 61 -7.35 4.25 -4.53
C LEU A 61 -6.84 3.26 -5.56
N PHE A 62 -6.03 2.31 -5.15
CA PHE A 62 -5.46 1.34 -6.07
C PHE A 62 -5.30 -0.04 -5.46
N SER A 63 -5.25 -1.05 -6.32
CA SER A 63 -4.93 -2.42 -5.95
C SER A 63 -3.94 -3.03 -6.92
N ILE A 64 -3.11 -3.94 -6.41
CA ILE A 64 -2.10 -4.69 -7.15
C ILE A 64 -2.45 -6.17 -7.06
N LEU A 65 -2.50 -6.87 -8.20
CA LEU A 65 -2.54 -8.33 -8.27
C LEU A 65 -1.15 -8.86 -8.61
N LEU A 66 -0.67 -9.81 -7.80
CA LEU A 66 0.58 -10.55 -7.97
C LEU A 66 0.33 -12.05 -7.90
N HIS A 67 1.25 -12.82 -8.51
CA HIS A 67 1.32 -14.28 -8.40
C HIS A 67 2.64 -14.71 -7.74
N PRO A 68 2.81 -14.46 -6.42
CA PRO A 68 4.08 -14.65 -5.72
C PRO A 68 4.26 -16.12 -5.28
N THR A 69 4.19 -17.08 -6.21
CA THR A 69 4.29 -18.54 -5.94
C THR A 69 5.62 -18.95 -5.29
N TYR A 70 6.63 -18.07 -5.33
CA TYR A 70 7.91 -18.22 -4.61
C TYR A 70 7.84 -17.84 -3.13
N VAL A 71 6.72 -17.26 -2.66
CA VAL A 71 6.51 -16.91 -1.26
C VAL A 71 5.69 -17.97 -0.55
N GLN A 72 6.23 -18.55 0.51
CA GLN A 72 5.49 -19.47 1.37
C GLN A 72 4.38 -18.71 2.13
N ALA A 73 3.23 -19.33 2.34
CA ALA A 73 2.11 -18.76 3.07
C ALA A 73 2.51 -18.29 4.49
N SER A 74 3.40 -19.03 5.17
CA SER A 74 3.95 -18.66 6.48
C SER A 74 4.79 -17.38 6.47
N LYS A 75 5.24 -16.92 5.28
CA LYS A 75 6.05 -15.73 5.07
C LYS A 75 5.27 -14.59 4.39
N GLN A 76 3.95 -14.70 4.25
CA GLN A 76 3.11 -13.71 3.58
C GLN A 76 3.30 -12.27 4.09
N PHE A 77 3.68 -12.11 5.35
CA PHE A 77 3.91 -10.79 5.96
C PHE A 77 5.00 -9.97 5.26
N CYS A 78 5.94 -10.61 4.56
CA CYS A 78 6.96 -9.87 3.80
C CYS A 78 6.38 -9.00 2.69
N ILE A 79 5.24 -9.41 2.09
CA ILE A 79 4.54 -8.63 1.07
C ILE A 79 3.92 -7.37 1.70
N SER A 80 3.32 -7.53 2.91
CA SER A 80 2.78 -6.38 3.66
C SER A 80 3.88 -5.36 3.99
N GLN A 81 5.05 -5.83 4.40
CA GLN A 81 6.21 -4.98 4.65
C GLN A 81 6.69 -4.28 3.39
N ALA A 82 6.75 -5.00 2.26
CA ALA A 82 7.22 -4.46 0.98
C ALA A 82 6.36 -3.29 0.49
N ILE A 83 5.02 -3.41 0.55
CA ILE A 83 4.13 -2.34 0.14
C ILE A 83 4.11 -1.18 1.14
N ALA A 84 4.11 -1.47 2.45
CA ALA A 84 4.13 -0.42 3.47
C ALA A 84 5.39 0.45 3.35
N LEU A 85 6.57 -0.17 3.18
CA LEU A 85 7.82 0.56 2.96
C LEU A 85 7.81 1.34 1.65
N ALA A 86 7.26 0.78 0.57
CA ALA A 86 7.16 1.47 -0.71
C ALA A 86 6.33 2.75 -0.62
N VAL A 87 5.22 2.72 0.13
CA VAL A 87 4.38 3.91 0.39
C VAL A 87 5.13 4.90 1.28
N VAL A 88 5.75 4.46 2.37
CA VAL A 88 6.50 5.35 3.27
C VAL A 88 7.67 6.02 2.56
N ASP A 89 8.43 5.26 1.74
CA ASP A 89 9.56 5.83 0.98
C ASP A 89 9.05 6.87 -0.04
N ALA A 90 7.93 6.59 -0.73
CA ALA A 90 7.33 7.55 -1.66
C ALA A 90 6.83 8.82 -0.96
N LEU A 91 6.20 8.69 0.21
CA LEU A 91 5.77 9.83 1.02
C LEU A 91 6.96 10.69 1.46
N LYS A 92 8.09 10.08 1.83
CA LYS A 92 9.33 10.81 2.18
C LYS A 92 9.97 11.49 0.98
N GLU A 93 9.86 10.88 -0.23
CA GLU A 93 10.35 11.51 -1.45
C GLU A 93 9.53 12.77 -1.81
N ILE A 94 8.24 12.83 -1.48
CA ILE A 94 7.37 13.99 -1.73
C ILE A 94 7.54 15.07 -0.66
N VAL A 95 7.63 14.65 0.62
CA VAL A 95 7.75 15.58 1.75
C VAL A 95 9.23 15.85 2.04
N HIS A 96 9.85 16.71 1.22
CA HIS A 96 11.28 17.05 1.34
C HIS A 96 11.60 18.09 2.41
N ASP A 97 10.59 18.70 3.06
CA ASP A 97 10.80 19.81 3.98
C ASP A 97 11.33 19.32 5.34
N PRO A 98 12.59 19.63 5.71
CA PRO A 98 13.16 19.26 7.00
C PRO A 98 12.43 19.88 8.20
N SER A 99 11.64 20.94 7.98
CA SER A 99 10.82 21.57 9.03
C SER A 99 9.57 20.77 9.39
N ILE A 100 9.18 19.81 8.53
CA ILE A 100 8.11 18.87 8.80
C ILE A 100 8.64 17.75 9.71
N ALA A 101 8.55 17.97 11.03
CA ALA A 101 9.23 17.18 12.06
C ALA A 101 8.64 15.78 12.28
N GLU A 102 7.38 15.54 11.86
CA GLU A 102 6.70 14.28 12.17
C GLU A 102 7.08 13.17 11.17
N PRO A 103 7.54 12.01 11.63
CA PRO A 103 7.91 10.91 10.75
C PRO A 103 6.69 10.17 10.23
N PHE A 104 6.78 9.65 8.98
CA PHE A 104 5.88 8.61 8.52
C PHE A 104 6.25 7.28 9.17
N THR A 105 5.28 6.63 9.80
CA THR A 105 5.46 5.36 10.53
C THR A 105 4.49 4.30 10.04
N VAL A 106 4.89 3.03 10.17
CA VAL A 106 4.00 1.89 9.90
C VAL A 106 3.43 1.42 11.24
N LYS A 107 2.10 1.53 11.39
CA LYS A 107 1.37 0.94 12.51
C LYS A 107 0.87 -0.43 12.09
N TRP A 108 1.48 -1.44 12.69
CA TRP A 108 1.09 -2.83 12.44
C TRP A 108 -0.41 -3.06 12.70
N PRO A 109 -1.14 -3.85 11.88
CA PRO A 109 -0.59 -4.67 10.80
C PRO A 109 -0.57 -3.99 9.42
N ASN A 110 -1.25 -2.84 9.21
CA ASN A 110 -1.63 -2.43 7.85
C ASN A 110 -1.84 -0.92 7.64
N ASP A 111 -1.52 -0.09 8.61
CA ASP A 111 -1.77 1.34 8.53
C ASP A 111 -0.47 2.15 8.46
N ILE A 112 -0.52 3.27 7.74
CA ILE A 112 0.57 4.24 7.70
C ILE A 112 0.09 5.52 8.37
N TYR A 113 0.92 6.07 9.23
CA TYR A 113 0.64 7.24 10.05
C TYR A 113 1.67 8.34 9.79
N TRP A 114 1.22 9.56 9.95
CA TRP A 114 2.03 10.75 10.13
C TRP A 114 1.78 11.26 11.56
N GLY A 115 2.79 11.15 12.43
CA GLY A 115 2.59 11.32 13.86
C GLY A 115 1.49 10.39 14.38
N SER A 116 0.43 10.94 14.99
CA SER A 116 -0.73 10.21 15.50
C SER A 116 -1.90 10.08 14.50
N LYS A 117 -1.74 10.57 13.26
CA LYS A 117 -2.82 10.65 12.27
C LYS A 117 -2.62 9.63 11.15
N LYS A 118 -3.70 8.96 10.73
CA LYS A 118 -3.69 7.94 9.69
C LYS A 118 -3.71 8.57 8.30
N ILE A 119 -2.70 8.30 7.49
CA ILE A 119 -2.61 8.77 6.11
C ILE A 119 -2.93 7.69 5.08
N ALA A 120 -2.64 6.41 5.37
CA ALA A 120 -2.94 5.31 4.46
C ALA A 120 -3.38 4.05 5.19
N GLY A 121 -4.15 3.22 4.48
CA GLY A 121 -4.53 1.88 4.90
C GLY A 121 -4.23 0.86 3.79
N ILE A 122 -3.83 -0.35 4.19
CA ILE A 122 -3.47 -1.45 3.30
C ILE A 122 -4.37 -2.64 3.60
N LEU A 123 -4.96 -3.26 2.56
CA LEU A 123 -5.79 -4.46 2.67
C LEU A 123 -5.24 -5.54 1.74
N ILE A 124 -4.69 -6.62 2.31
CA ILE A 124 -4.13 -7.73 1.55
C ILE A 124 -5.06 -8.93 1.64
N GLU A 125 -5.39 -9.51 0.49
CA GLU A 125 -6.20 -10.71 0.33
C GLU A 125 -5.37 -11.74 -0.44
N ASN A 126 -5.07 -12.87 0.18
CA ASN A 126 -4.27 -13.95 -0.42
C ASN A 126 -5.14 -15.16 -0.75
N GLU A 127 -4.91 -15.74 -1.92
CA GLU A 127 -5.39 -17.07 -2.27
C GLU A 127 -4.22 -18.06 -2.19
N LEU A 128 -4.42 -19.16 -1.46
CA LEU A 128 -3.36 -20.13 -1.19
C LEU A 128 -3.54 -21.36 -2.07
N TYR A 129 -2.42 -21.89 -2.57
CA TYR A 129 -2.35 -23.21 -3.18
C TYR A 129 -1.31 -24.07 -2.44
N GLY A 130 -1.80 -25.03 -1.65
CA GLY A 130 -0.93 -25.78 -0.74
C GLY A 130 -0.25 -24.86 0.28
N SER A 131 1.08 -24.83 0.29
CA SER A 131 1.90 -24.02 1.22
C SER A 131 2.38 -22.69 0.63
N THR A 132 1.98 -22.33 -0.59
CA THR A 132 2.41 -21.11 -1.28
C THR A 132 1.24 -20.17 -1.54
N ILE A 133 1.55 -18.92 -1.85
CA ILE A 133 0.56 -17.91 -2.25
C ILE A 133 0.41 -18.02 -3.76
N ASN A 134 -0.81 -18.35 -4.23
CA ASN A 134 -1.15 -18.34 -5.65
C ASN A 134 -1.40 -16.92 -6.13
N ASP A 135 -2.38 -16.27 -5.53
CA ASP A 135 -2.77 -14.90 -5.85
C ASP A 135 -2.67 -14.03 -4.60
N CYS A 136 -2.15 -12.82 -4.77
CA CYS A 136 -2.07 -11.81 -3.73
C CYS A 136 -2.63 -10.50 -4.27
N ILE A 137 -3.76 -10.04 -3.72
CA ILE A 137 -4.35 -8.75 -4.05
C ILE A 137 -4.04 -7.78 -2.90
N ILE A 138 -3.37 -6.68 -3.25
CA ILE A 138 -2.92 -5.65 -2.31
C ILE A 138 -3.68 -4.37 -2.59
N GLY A 139 -4.68 -4.05 -1.78
CA GLY A 139 -5.39 -2.77 -1.83
C GLY A 139 -4.70 -1.72 -0.98
N VAL A 140 -4.61 -0.51 -1.52
CA VAL A 140 -4.08 0.66 -0.81
C VAL A 140 -5.02 1.84 -1.00
N GLY A 141 -5.47 2.41 0.12
CA GLY A 141 -6.08 3.73 0.18
C GLY A 141 -5.06 4.72 0.77
N LEU A 142 -4.68 5.74 0.02
CA LEU A 142 -3.74 6.77 0.46
C LEU A 142 -4.39 8.14 0.33
N ASN A 143 -4.52 8.86 1.44
CA ASN A 143 -5.09 10.20 1.48
C ASN A 143 -4.07 11.20 0.90
N VAL A 144 -4.43 11.81 -0.24
CA VAL A 144 -3.53 12.73 -0.96
C VAL A 144 -4.05 14.17 -0.92
N ASN A 145 -5.11 14.47 -1.64
CA ASN A 145 -5.62 15.84 -1.80
C ASN A 145 -6.97 16.07 -1.08
N GLN A 146 -7.48 15.11 -0.33
CA GLN A 146 -8.69 15.29 0.45
C GLN A 146 -8.47 16.29 1.59
N GLN A 147 -9.27 17.33 1.63
CA GLN A 147 -9.12 18.41 2.60
C GLN A 147 -9.91 18.15 3.89
N LEU A 148 -11.11 17.59 3.76
CA LEU A 148 -12.02 17.33 4.87
C LEU A 148 -12.44 15.87 4.90
N PHE A 149 -12.48 15.30 6.09
CA PHE A 149 -12.94 13.93 6.34
C PHE A 149 -14.27 13.99 7.09
N LYS A 150 -15.25 13.19 6.67
CA LYS A 150 -16.63 13.22 7.18
C LYS A 150 -16.98 11.98 7.99
N SER A 151 -16.19 10.91 7.88
CA SER A 151 -16.42 9.66 8.62
C SER A 151 -15.89 9.74 10.05
N ASP A 152 -16.36 8.78 10.88
CA ASP A 152 -15.83 8.58 12.24
C ASP A 152 -14.46 7.90 12.28
N ALA A 153 -13.73 7.90 11.16
CA ALA A 153 -12.37 7.36 11.09
C ALA A 153 -11.47 8.11 12.08
N PRO A 154 -10.77 7.41 12.97
CA PRO A 154 -9.96 8.07 13.98
C PRO A 154 -8.77 8.78 13.34
N ASN A 155 -8.70 10.11 13.50
CA ASN A 155 -7.58 10.96 13.14
C ASN A 155 -7.06 10.82 11.70
N PRO A 156 -7.90 10.92 10.65
CA PRO A 156 -7.40 10.90 9.27
C PRO A 156 -6.61 12.17 8.96
N ILE A 157 -5.66 12.05 8.02
CA ILE A 157 -4.90 13.17 7.47
C ILE A 157 -4.56 12.87 6.01
N SER A 158 -4.37 13.93 5.19
CA SER A 158 -3.92 13.85 3.82
C SER A 158 -2.57 14.56 3.62
N LEU A 159 -1.92 14.32 2.48
CA LEU A 159 -0.74 15.12 2.10
C LEU A 159 -1.09 16.59 1.95
N TYR A 160 -2.28 16.93 1.42
CA TYR A 160 -2.75 18.31 1.36
C TYR A 160 -2.78 18.97 2.75
N ASN A 161 -3.27 18.28 3.78
CA ASN A 161 -3.30 18.81 5.14
C ASN A 161 -1.89 19.02 5.73
N ILE A 162 -0.90 18.28 5.24
CA ILE A 162 0.50 18.40 5.69
C ILE A 162 1.22 19.53 4.95
N LEU A 163 1.05 19.60 3.62
CA LEU A 163 1.83 20.46 2.73
C LEU A 163 1.14 21.80 2.40
N GLY A 164 -0.20 21.87 2.53
CA GLY A 164 -1.00 23.03 2.13
C GLY A 164 -1.14 23.22 0.61
N VAL A 165 -0.67 22.26 -0.20
CA VAL A 165 -0.74 22.27 -1.67
C VAL A 165 -1.16 20.92 -2.21
N GLU A 166 -1.74 20.91 -3.42
CA GLU A 166 -2.08 19.66 -4.09
C GLU A 166 -0.83 18.92 -4.58
N VAL A 167 -0.89 17.59 -4.50
CA VAL A 167 0.14 16.67 -4.95
C VAL A 167 -0.34 15.95 -6.22
N ASP A 168 0.55 15.79 -7.21
CA ASP A 168 0.28 14.96 -8.38
C ASP A 168 0.14 13.49 -7.97
N ARG A 169 -1.11 12.98 -8.04
CA ARG A 169 -1.45 11.62 -7.64
C ARG A 169 -0.81 10.56 -8.56
N GLU A 170 -0.71 10.85 -9.86
CA GLU A 170 -0.12 9.89 -10.81
C GLU A 170 1.40 9.77 -10.59
N GLU A 171 2.09 10.88 -10.35
CA GLU A 171 3.53 10.88 -10.01
C GLU A 171 3.79 10.15 -8.70
N LEU A 172 2.99 10.42 -7.66
CA LEU A 172 3.08 9.72 -6.38
C LEU A 172 2.83 8.21 -6.56
N LEU A 173 1.80 7.82 -7.32
CA LEU A 173 1.53 6.41 -7.61
C LEU A 173 2.70 5.75 -8.32
N ASN A 174 3.28 6.40 -9.33
CA ASN A 174 4.43 5.87 -10.07
C ASN A 174 5.63 5.65 -9.14
N THR A 175 5.84 6.54 -8.19
CA THR A 175 6.90 6.42 -7.18
C THR A 175 6.64 5.25 -6.24
N VAL A 176 5.41 5.09 -5.73
CA VAL A 176 5.02 3.93 -4.91
C VAL A 176 5.24 2.61 -5.67
N ILE A 177 4.78 2.53 -6.92
CA ILE A 177 4.91 1.31 -7.73
C ILE A 177 6.38 0.99 -8.03
N ARG A 178 7.21 1.98 -8.38
CA ARG A 178 8.65 1.79 -8.57
C ARG A 178 9.32 1.24 -7.31
N ASN A 179 9.03 1.81 -6.15
CA ASN A 179 9.58 1.36 -4.87
C ASN A 179 9.09 -0.04 -4.51
N PHE A 180 7.82 -0.35 -4.78
CA PHE A 180 7.25 -1.67 -4.53
C PHE A 180 7.88 -2.74 -5.44
N ILE A 181 8.04 -2.48 -6.74
CA ILE A 181 8.71 -3.40 -7.68
C ILE A 181 10.13 -3.72 -7.20
N ARG A 182 10.90 -2.72 -6.80
CA ARG A 182 12.22 -2.90 -6.20
C ARG A 182 12.18 -3.87 -5.02
N ASN A 183 11.26 -3.65 -4.09
CA ASN A 183 11.12 -4.47 -2.89
C ASN A 183 10.71 -5.92 -3.22
N ILE A 184 9.76 -6.13 -4.13
CA ILE A 184 9.32 -7.48 -4.55
C ILE A 184 10.42 -8.24 -5.29
N ILE A 185 11.23 -7.57 -6.13
CA ILE A 185 12.37 -8.21 -6.79
C ILE A 185 13.40 -8.69 -5.75
N MET A 186 13.66 -7.89 -4.71
CA MET A 186 14.55 -8.30 -3.60
C MET A 186 14.01 -9.52 -2.87
N ILE A 187 12.70 -9.58 -2.61
CA ILE A 187 12.02 -10.75 -2.03
C ILE A 187 12.22 -12.00 -2.89
N ALA A 188 11.99 -11.89 -4.19
CA ALA A 188 12.13 -12.99 -5.12
C ALA A 188 13.58 -13.51 -5.23
N ALA A 189 14.57 -12.60 -5.15
CA ALA A 189 15.99 -12.94 -5.26
C ALA A 189 16.57 -13.59 -4.00
N ALA A 190 16.06 -13.28 -2.82
CA ALA A 190 16.62 -13.73 -1.55
C ALA A 190 15.54 -13.95 -0.46
N PRO A 191 14.62 -14.93 -0.65
CA PRO A 191 13.52 -15.15 0.27
C PRO A 191 13.94 -15.53 1.70
N GLN A 192 15.17 -16.04 1.89
CA GLN A 192 15.72 -16.41 3.20
C GLN A 192 16.26 -15.23 4.01
N TRP A 193 16.67 -14.13 3.37
CA TRP A 193 17.27 -12.95 4.04
C TRP A 193 16.24 -11.84 4.35
N LEU A 194 15.03 -12.02 3.92
CA LEU A 194 13.99 -10.99 3.97
C LEU A 194 13.63 -10.49 5.36
N PRO A 195 13.56 -11.36 6.41
CA PRO A 195 13.30 -10.86 7.76
C PRO A 195 14.38 -9.88 8.25
N ALA A 196 15.62 -9.99 7.76
CA ALA A 196 16.70 -9.10 8.19
C ALA A 196 16.67 -7.73 7.50
N ILE A 197 16.52 -7.69 6.17
CA ILE A 197 16.60 -6.44 5.39
C ILE A 197 15.36 -5.56 5.62
N LEU A 198 14.16 -6.17 5.60
CA LEU A 198 12.92 -5.44 5.87
C LEU A 198 12.72 -5.17 7.37
N SER A 199 13.18 -6.06 8.27
CA SER A 199 13.06 -5.86 9.70
C SER A 199 13.96 -4.75 10.23
N ASP A 200 15.13 -4.50 9.67
CA ASP A 200 15.97 -3.36 10.07
C ASP A 200 15.35 -2.02 9.65
N HIS A 201 14.73 -1.96 8.47
CA HIS A 201 13.95 -0.79 8.05
C HIS A 201 12.67 -0.66 8.89
N CYS A 202 11.91 -1.72 9.07
CA CYS A 202 10.70 -1.72 9.90
C CYS A 202 11.02 -1.50 11.39
N ARG A 203 12.12 -2.03 11.93
CA ARG A 203 12.50 -1.78 13.34
C ARG A 203 12.79 -0.32 13.62
N LYS A 204 13.42 0.39 12.71
CA LYS A 204 13.60 1.84 12.84
C LYS A 204 12.27 2.59 12.92
N PHE A 205 11.20 2.06 12.31
CA PHE A 205 9.85 2.64 12.35
C PHE A 205 9.00 2.14 13.52
N LEU A 206 9.19 0.89 13.99
CA LEU A 206 8.47 0.31 15.12
C LEU A 206 9.00 0.78 16.49
N GLN A 207 10.26 1.22 16.57
CA GLN A 207 10.87 1.70 17.82
C GLN A 207 10.26 3.02 18.34
N TYR A 208 9.50 3.75 17.53
CA TYR A 208 8.87 5.00 17.94
C TYR A 208 7.51 4.87 18.63
N GLN A 209 6.90 3.68 18.65
CA GLN A 209 5.68 3.47 19.43
C GLN A 209 6.02 2.53 20.60
N GLY A 210 6.35 3.12 21.74
CA GLY A 210 6.71 2.45 22.99
C GLY A 210 5.78 1.29 23.37
N PHE A 211 6.10 0.10 22.89
CA PHE A 211 5.63 -1.13 23.47
C PHE A 211 6.55 -1.46 24.65
N HIS A 212 6.29 -0.83 25.80
CA HIS A 212 6.73 -1.41 27.07
C HIS A 212 5.97 -2.72 27.24
N ARG A 213 6.71 -3.83 27.18
CA ARG A 213 6.23 -5.11 27.70
C ARG A 213 6.03 -4.93 29.19
N SER A 214 4.80 -4.96 29.65
CA SER A 214 4.44 -5.35 31.00
C SER A 214 4.38 -6.86 31.10
#